data_1100d277fa489993870a26733ffd4db7
#
_entry.id   1100d277fa489993870a26733ffd4db7
#
_cell.length_a   1.000
_cell.length_b   1.000
_cell.length_c   1.000
_cell.angle_alpha   90.00
_cell.angle_beta   90.00
_cell.angle_gamma   90.00
#
_symmetry.space_group_name_H-M   'P 1'
#
loop_
_entity.id
_entity.type
_entity.pdbx_description
1 polymer ?
#
loop_
_entity_poly.entity_id
_entity_poly.type
_entity_poly.pdbx_seq_one_letter_code
_entity_poly.pdbx_strand_id
1 'polypeptide(L)'
;MGGNLVDGGATFRVWAPRAKEVYIQGDFNGWVKDSTSLLVKHDDGRWAGFVPGAKDGEKYKFFVVGIGSEGYKRDPYARDLTNTWPDPACILRSADTFPWQDEDWRPPDFSDLIVYQFHIGTWYGPNREGRVATFLDVLDRVEYLADLGVNAIEPLPIVEYSTPRSMGYNGSDLFSPEMDYEVADNELDRYLVLANRLLAQKGKQPLARSTLAIGINQLKAMIDICHHYGLAVILDVVYNHASGDVRGQPESIYFFDRAAGTDSNDSLYFTDQDHTGPVFAFWNRDVRQFLVDNARFFVDEYHVDGFRYDQVTVIDQQNAGSGWLFCQDLNATLNSQDPSTLNIAEYWGPEPAVVRSRQEAGAGFHASWHDGLRNAVRGVIAQASGGRHASVDWQPVVDQLRAAGFRDAWRAIQYVESHDEVYRDRGLRIPSLAVGGGDTRVWYATSRSRVAMSLILTAPGIPMLFMGQEIYEDKRWADDVPNHRGTLVYWDGLATDKTMIDFHRFTRELVWLRRKHPALRGEGVRTISMENLPRVLVFQRWVEGIGRDVVVVASLNESTLHAYRIPLPASGTWFEVFNSDTYENWVNPAVEGNGGAIQATSHGLNGLPFSADITVPANSVIVFARDKGD
;
A
#
# COMPACT_ATOMS: atom_id res chain seq x y z
N MET A 1 -5.89 24.15 12.13
CA MET A 1 -7.31 23.84 12.35
C MET A 1 -7.39 22.87 13.51
N GLY A 2 -8.60 22.59 14.04
CA GLY A 2 -8.81 21.68 15.16
C GLY A 2 -8.37 22.22 16.50
N GLY A 3 -8.35 21.32 17.51
CA GLY A 3 -7.83 21.56 18.85
C GLY A 3 -6.32 21.38 18.91
N ASN A 4 -5.58 22.42 19.34
CA ASN A 4 -4.12 22.37 19.42
C ASN A 4 -3.65 22.93 20.78
N LEU A 5 -2.84 22.13 21.48
CA LEU A 5 -2.17 22.56 22.70
C LEU A 5 -1.11 23.61 22.38
N VAL A 6 -1.08 24.63 23.20
CA VAL A 6 -0.10 25.73 23.14
C VAL A 6 0.24 26.14 24.57
N ASP A 7 1.23 27.01 24.73
CA ASP A 7 1.61 27.53 26.05
C ASP A 7 0.41 28.13 26.78
N GLY A 8 0.10 27.60 27.96
CA GLY A 8 -0.97 28.08 28.84
C GLY A 8 -2.38 27.57 28.53
N GLY A 9 -2.58 26.67 27.55
CA GLY A 9 -3.90 26.12 27.23
C GLY A 9 -3.99 25.50 25.85
N ALA A 10 -5.15 25.66 25.20
CA ALA A 10 -5.37 25.18 23.84
C ALA A 10 -6.11 26.18 22.95
N THR A 11 -5.77 26.20 21.68
CA THR A 11 -6.54 26.90 20.64
C THR A 11 -7.46 25.90 19.94
N PHE A 12 -8.67 26.37 19.60
CA PHE A 12 -9.66 25.61 18.84
C PHE A 12 -10.07 26.39 17.60
N ARG A 13 -10.12 25.72 16.45
CA ARG A 13 -10.53 26.36 15.21
C ARG A 13 -11.28 25.38 14.31
N VAL A 14 -12.50 25.76 13.89
CA VAL A 14 -13.36 24.95 13.02
C VAL A 14 -13.94 25.78 11.88
N TRP A 15 -14.14 25.17 10.72
CA TRP A 15 -14.79 25.80 9.57
C TRP A 15 -16.27 25.45 9.55
N ALA A 16 -17.12 26.43 9.87
CA ALA A 16 -18.58 26.31 9.90
C ALA A 16 -19.22 27.63 9.41
N PRO A 17 -19.12 27.96 8.11
CA PRO A 17 -19.47 29.30 7.58
C PRO A 17 -20.95 29.65 7.73
N ARG A 18 -21.86 28.66 7.73
CA ARG A 18 -23.30 28.86 7.88
C ARG A 18 -23.78 28.86 9.34
N ALA A 19 -22.90 28.47 10.28
CA ALA A 19 -23.24 28.45 11.69
C ALA A 19 -23.54 29.85 12.22
N LYS A 20 -24.50 29.95 13.14
CA LYS A 20 -24.86 31.17 13.85
C LYS A 20 -24.00 31.36 15.10
N GLU A 21 -23.73 30.24 15.79
CA GLU A 21 -22.90 30.18 16.99
C GLU A 21 -22.15 28.85 17.01
N VAL A 22 -20.92 28.86 17.51
CA VAL A 22 -20.10 27.67 17.76
C VAL A 22 -19.49 27.82 19.15
N TYR A 23 -19.74 26.84 19.99
CA TYR A 23 -19.19 26.77 21.34
C TYR A 23 -18.19 25.61 21.43
N ILE A 24 -17.12 25.80 22.19
CA ILE A 24 -16.21 24.74 22.56
C ILE A 24 -16.54 24.21 23.96
N GLN A 25 -16.80 22.94 24.09
CA GLN A 25 -17.15 22.31 25.36
C GLN A 25 -16.26 21.07 25.59
N GLY A 26 -15.84 20.89 26.82
CA GLY A 26 -14.95 19.80 27.19
C GLY A 26 -14.73 19.70 28.69
N ASP A 27 -13.86 18.78 29.08
CA ASP A 27 -13.50 18.56 30.47
C ASP A 27 -12.94 19.84 31.12
N PHE A 28 -12.21 20.65 30.34
CA PHE A 28 -11.59 21.92 30.78
C PHE A 28 -12.60 22.99 31.21
N ASN A 29 -13.86 22.91 30.80
CA ASN A 29 -14.90 23.88 31.19
C ASN A 29 -16.17 23.20 31.73
N GLY A 30 -16.07 21.90 32.10
CA GLY A 30 -17.20 21.14 32.65
C GLY A 30 -18.37 20.96 31.68
N TRP A 31 -18.11 21.03 30.37
CA TRP A 31 -19.11 20.87 29.32
C TRP A 31 -20.21 21.96 29.34
N VAL A 32 -19.86 23.15 29.83
CA VAL A 32 -20.81 24.26 29.97
C VAL A 32 -20.91 25.08 28.69
N LYS A 33 -22.14 25.33 28.25
CA LYS A 33 -22.47 26.23 27.13
C LYS A 33 -22.81 27.62 27.66
N ASP A 34 -21.86 28.52 27.59
CA ASP A 34 -22.05 29.92 28.00
C ASP A 34 -21.20 30.87 27.14
N SER A 35 -21.18 32.15 27.48
CA SER A 35 -20.44 33.18 26.76
C SER A 35 -18.91 32.97 26.80
N THR A 36 -18.36 32.19 27.73
CA THR A 36 -16.92 31.93 27.83
C THR A 36 -16.48 30.81 26.93
N SER A 37 -17.41 29.91 26.55
CA SER A 37 -17.18 28.83 25.59
C SER A 37 -17.51 29.18 24.14
N LEU A 38 -18.10 30.37 23.89
CA LEU A 38 -18.45 30.85 22.56
C LEU A 38 -17.19 31.25 21.77
N LEU A 39 -17.00 30.62 20.61
CA LEU A 39 -15.91 30.97 19.69
C LEU A 39 -16.22 32.25 18.88
N VAL A 40 -15.17 32.91 18.42
CA VAL A 40 -15.28 34.12 17.59
C VAL A 40 -15.36 33.71 16.13
N LYS A 41 -16.39 34.23 15.43
CA LYS A 41 -16.53 34.05 13.99
C LYS A 41 -15.61 34.99 13.22
N HIS A 42 -14.89 34.45 12.22
CA HIS A 42 -14.07 35.20 11.28
C HIS A 42 -14.78 35.31 9.92
N ASP A 43 -14.37 36.31 9.11
CA ASP A 43 -14.98 36.60 7.79
C ASP A 43 -14.84 35.46 6.78
N ASP A 44 -13.85 34.58 6.99
CA ASP A 44 -13.59 33.40 6.16
C ASP A 44 -14.47 32.17 6.54
N GLY A 45 -15.45 32.35 7.43
CA GLY A 45 -16.36 31.30 7.90
C GLY A 45 -15.77 30.39 8.98
N ARG A 46 -14.58 30.69 9.45
CA ARG A 46 -13.96 29.95 10.56
C ARG A 46 -14.37 30.54 11.89
N TRP A 47 -14.43 29.66 12.88
CA TRP A 47 -14.66 29.99 14.28
C TRP A 47 -13.43 29.63 15.07
N ALA A 48 -12.95 30.51 15.93
CA ALA A 48 -11.72 30.27 16.69
C ALA A 48 -11.81 30.83 18.11
N GLY A 49 -11.06 30.20 19.03
CA GLY A 49 -10.93 30.65 20.41
C GLY A 49 -9.76 30.01 21.13
N PHE A 50 -9.44 30.53 22.30
CA PHE A 50 -8.42 30.03 23.20
C PHE A 50 -9.04 29.64 24.53
N VAL A 51 -8.71 28.45 25.03
CA VAL A 51 -9.14 27.94 26.33
C VAL A 51 -7.93 27.86 27.24
N PRO A 52 -7.84 28.74 28.25
CA PRO A 52 -6.72 28.71 29.20
C PRO A 52 -6.79 27.48 30.08
N GLY A 53 -5.64 26.88 30.35
CA GLY A 53 -5.49 25.75 31.26
C GLY A 53 -5.92 24.37 30.70
N ALA A 54 -6.41 24.28 29.44
CA ALA A 54 -6.70 23.02 28.78
C ALA A 54 -5.43 22.18 28.64
N LYS A 55 -5.55 20.84 28.81
CA LYS A 55 -4.44 19.90 28.93
C LYS A 55 -4.57 18.73 27.95
N ASP A 56 -3.44 18.08 27.71
CA ASP A 56 -3.41 16.80 26.99
C ASP A 56 -4.29 15.74 27.68
N GLY A 57 -5.04 14.98 26.88
CA GLY A 57 -5.96 13.94 27.35
C GLY A 57 -7.37 14.42 27.68
N GLU A 58 -7.64 15.72 27.71
CA GLU A 58 -8.98 16.23 27.98
C GLU A 58 -9.90 16.04 26.76
N LYS A 59 -11.16 15.68 27.05
CA LYS A 59 -12.18 15.43 26.02
C LYS A 59 -12.87 16.72 25.64
N TYR A 60 -13.27 16.82 24.36
CA TYR A 60 -14.01 17.98 23.87
C TYR A 60 -14.90 17.66 22.68
N LYS A 61 -15.87 18.54 22.43
CA LYS A 61 -16.69 18.64 21.20
C LYS A 61 -17.00 20.10 20.89
N PHE A 62 -17.31 20.38 19.64
CA PHE A 62 -17.99 21.62 19.28
C PHE A 62 -19.50 21.46 19.48
N PHE A 63 -20.16 22.47 20.05
CA PHE A 63 -21.62 22.60 20.01
C PHE A 63 -21.96 23.66 18.98
N VAL A 64 -22.63 23.28 17.90
CA VAL A 64 -22.91 24.14 16.77
C VAL A 64 -24.39 24.50 16.72
N VAL A 65 -24.70 25.78 16.66
CA VAL A 65 -26.04 26.30 16.36
C VAL A 65 -26.06 26.68 14.88
N GLY A 66 -26.75 25.86 14.09
CA GLY A 66 -26.86 26.02 12.64
C GLY A 66 -28.18 26.67 12.19
N ILE A 67 -28.48 26.53 10.89
CA ILE A 67 -29.74 26.97 10.29
C ILE A 67 -30.76 25.82 10.40
N GLY A 68 -31.59 25.85 11.44
CA GLY A 68 -32.63 24.85 11.67
C GLY A 68 -32.17 23.56 12.39
N SER A 69 -30.94 23.53 12.88
CA SER A 69 -30.42 22.45 13.72
C SER A 69 -29.40 22.97 14.73
N GLU A 70 -29.27 22.31 15.85
CA GLU A 70 -28.18 22.51 16.82
C GLU A 70 -27.78 21.19 17.46
N GLY A 71 -26.53 21.07 17.89
CA GLY A 71 -26.04 19.89 18.57
C GLY A 71 -24.52 19.79 18.63
N TYR A 72 -24.07 18.72 19.27
CA TYR A 72 -22.65 18.41 19.33
C TYR A 72 -22.11 17.94 17.98
N LYS A 73 -20.87 18.32 17.67
CA LYS A 73 -20.12 17.90 16.50
C LYS A 73 -18.69 17.54 16.91
N ARG A 74 -18.16 16.46 16.33
CA ARG A 74 -16.72 16.16 16.45
C ARG A 74 -15.91 17.19 15.70
N ASP A 75 -14.64 17.31 16.08
CA ASP A 75 -13.66 18.09 15.33
C ASP A 75 -13.16 17.29 14.12
N PRO A 76 -13.30 17.77 12.89
CA PRO A 76 -12.76 17.08 11.70
C PRO A 76 -11.26 16.86 11.72
N TYR A 77 -10.53 17.64 12.53
CA TYR A 77 -9.08 17.58 12.70
C TYR A 77 -8.66 16.86 14.00
N ALA A 78 -9.56 16.14 14.65
CA ALA A 78 -9.24 15.42 15.89
C ALA A 78 -8.17 14.37 15.65
N ARG A 79 -7.11 14.40 16.47
CA ARG A 79 -6.01 13.41 16.42
C ARG A 79 -6.36 12.10 17.08
N ASP A 80 -7.35 12.11 17.98
CA ASP A 80 -7.68 10.98 18.83
C ASP A 80 -9.14 11.08 19.31
N LEU A 81 -9.80 9.94 19.51
CA LEU A 81 -11.19 9.82 19.90
C LEU A 81 -11.35 8.92 21.11
N THR A 82 -12.48 8.99 21.79
CA THR A 82 -12.73 8.18 22.99
C THR A 82 -13.23 6.77 22.73
N ASN A 83 -13.88 6.56 21.59
CA ASN A 83 -14.47 5.29 21.15
C ASN A 83 -14.91 5.41 19.70
N THR A 84 -15.04 4.27 19.01
CA THR A 84 -15.42 4.22 17.61
C THR A 84 -16.84 4.76 17.34
N TRP A 85 -17.84 4.24 18.03
CA TRP A 85 -19.25 4.53 17.79
C TRP A 85 -20.06 4.23 19.06
N PRO A 86 -21.23 4.83 19.35
CA PRO A 86 -22.04 5.72 18.49
C PRO A 86 -21.75 7.22 18.64
N ASP A 87 -21.04 7.67 19.66
CA ASP A 87 -20.90 9.11 19.97
C ASP A 87 -19.53 9.42 20.59
N PRO A 88 -18.44 9.30 19.81
CA PRO A 88 -17.10 9.61 20.31
C PRO A 88 -16.96 11.09 20.64
N ALA A 89 -16.21 11.39 21.71
CA ALA A 89 -15.64 12.70 21.92
C ALA A 89 -14.22 12.76 21.36
N CYS A 90 -13.80 13.95 20.93
CA CYS A 90 -12.41 14.19 20.56
C CYS A 90 -11.55 14.26 21.83
N ILE A 91 -10.33 13.78 21.77
CA ILE A 91 -9.32 13.92 22.80
C ILE A 91 -8.29 14.93 22.35
N LEU A 92 -8.04 15.94 23.17
CA LEU A 92 -7.00 16.93 22.92
C LEU A 92 -5.63 16.26 23.07
N ARG A 93 -4.81 16.26 22.00
CA ARG A 93 -3.48 15.65 21.99
C ARG A 93 -2.41 16.64 21.57
N SER A 94 -1.27 16.58 22.26
CA SER A 94 -0.05 17.23 21.78
C SER A 94 0.50 16.52 20.55
N ALA A 95 1.06 17.26 19.60
CA ALA A 95 1.78 16.69 18.47
C ALA A 95 3.04 15.93 18.92
N ASP A 96 3.70 16.42 19.98
CA ASP A 96 4.99 15.94 20.47
C ASP A 96 4.87 14.81 21.52
N THR A 97 3.89 13.91 21.36
CA THR A 97 3.68 12.82 22.35
C THR A 97 4.61 11.63 22.17
N PHE A 98 5.29 11.52 21.03
CA PHE A 98 6.12 10.36 20.67
C PHE A 98 7.60 10.77 20.54
N PRO A 99 8.54 10.04 21.19
CA PRO A 99 9.98 10.32 21.09
C PRO A 99 10.59 9.64 19.87
N TRP A 100 10.44 10.24 18.70
CA TRP A 100 11.00 9.74 17.45
C TRP A 100 12.51 9.51 17.52
N GLN A 101 13.00 8.49 16.82
CA GLN A 101 14.42 8.13 16.77
C GLN A 101 14.91 7.88 15.34
N ASP A 102 14.15 8.30 14.35
CA ASP A 102 14.37 8.07 12.93
C ASP A 102 15.00 9.26 12.18
N GLU A 103 15.65 10.20 12.85
CA GLU A 103 16.23 11.41 12.25
C GLU A 103 17.22 11.09 11.11
N ASP A 104 17.90 9.94 11.20
CA ASP A 104 18.85 9.46 10.18
C ASP A 104 18.17 8.65 9.07
N TRP A 105 16.88 8.41 9.16
CA TRP A 105 16.13 7.66 8.17
C TRP A 105 16.11 8.37 6.82
N ARG A 106 16.25 7.61 5.77
CA ARG A 106 16.03 8.04 4.38
C ARG A 106 15.33 6.91 3.64
N PRO A 107 14.18 7.15 3.03
CA PRO A 107 13.50 6.14 2.24
C PRO A 107 14.37 5.71 1.04
N PRO A 108 14.20 4.47 0.56
CA PRO A 108 14.85 4.02 -0.66
C PRO A 108 14.49 4.89 -1.86
N ASP A 109 15.39 4.95 -2.86
CA ASP A 109 15.05 5.56 -4.15
C ASP A 109 13.80 4.89 -4.75
N PHE A 110 12.94 5.65 -5.42
CA PHE A 110 11.67 5.14 -5.95
C PHE A 110 11.83 3.92 -6.86
N SER A 111 12.89 3.88 -7.68
CA SER A 111 13.20 2.73 -8.55
C SER A 111 13.62 1.46 -7.77
N ASP A 112 14.03 1.62 -6.53
CA ASP A 112 14.53 0.53 -5.68
C ASP A 112 13.45 -0.07 -4.77
N LEU A 113 12.27 0.54 -4.75
CA LEU A 113 11.16 0.09 -3.91
C LEU A 113 10.64 -1.29 -4.32
N ILE A 114 10.32 -2.08 -3.30
CA ILE A 114 9.57 -3.34 -3.38
C ILE A 114 8.52 -3.27 -2.27
N VAL A 115 7.27 -3.10 -2.65
CA VAL A 115 6.17 -2.80 -1.74
C VAL A 115 5.50 -4.08 -1.25
N TYR A 116 5.14 -4.14 0.03
CA TYR A 116 4.34 -5.19 0.63
C TYR A 116 3.02 -4.60 1.13
N GLN A 117 1.92 -4.88 0.42
CA GLN A 117 0.57 -4.43 0.77
C GLN A 117 -0.09 -5.41 1.73
N PHE A 118 -0.72 -4.92 2.79
CA PHE A 118 -1.41 -5.77 3.76
C PHE A 118 -2.50 -5.03 4.54
N HIS A 119 -3.42 -5.78 5.13
CA HIS A 119 -4.46 -5.25 6.00
C HIS A 119 -4.09 -5.50 7.47
N ILE A 120 -3.92 -4.44 8.27
CA ILE A 120 -3.51 -4.54 9.68
C ILE A 120 -4.34 -5.59 10.42
N GLY A 121 -5.66 -5.47 10.37
CA GLY A 121 -6.58 -6.27 11.17
C GLY A 121 -6.59 -7.76 10.89
N THR A 122 -6.11 -8.22 9.71
CA THR A 122 -6.18 -9.63 9.29
C THR A 122 -4.84 -10.25 8.88
N TRP A 123 -3.75 -9.49 8.90
CA TRP A 123 -2.46 -9.98 8.48
C TRP A 123 -1.81 -10.93 9.47
N TYR A 124 -1.58 -10.45 10.70
CA TYR A 124 -0.93 -11.22 11.75
C TYR A 124 -1.43 -10.80 13.13
N GLY A 125 -2.06 -11.70 13.84
CA GLY A 125 -2.56 -11.46 15.18
C GLY A 125 -2.67 -12.78 15.98
N PRO A 126 -1.54 -13.29 16.51
CA PRO A 126 -1.58 -14.52 17.28
C PRO A 126 -2.43 -14.30 18.54
N ASN A 127 -3.26 -15.29 18.87
CA ASN A 127 -4.11 -15.31 20.06
C ASN A 127 -5.23 -14.24 20.11
N ARG A 128 -5.66 -13.71 18.94
CA ARG A 128 -6.75 -12.73 18.85
C ARG A 128 -8.04 -13.37 18.31
N GLU A 129 -8.49 -14.44 18.94
CA GLU A 129 -9.72 -15.12 18.54
C GLU A 129 -10.91 -14.13 18.58
N GLY A 130 -11.49 -13.85 17.40
CA GLY A 130 -12.63 -12.94 17.25
C GLY A 130 -12.32 -11.43 17.27
N ARG A 131 -11.05 -11.01 17.38
CA ARG A 131 -10.61 -9.61 17.35
C ARG A 131 -9.70 -9.32 16.16
N VAL A 132 -9.67 -8.07 15.70
CA VAL A 132 -8.71 -7.60 14.68
C VAL A 132 -7.29 -7.59 15.27
N ALA A 133 -6.28 -7.75 14.42
CA ALA A 133 -4.89 -7.51 14.79
C ALA A 133 -4.63 -6.00 14.92
N THR A 134 -3.51 -5.63 15.53
CA THR A 134 -3.21 -4.25 15.93
C THR A 134 -1.92 -3.74 15.29
N PHE A 135 -1.68 -2.42 15.38
CA PHE A 135 -0.42 -1.80 14.95
C PHE A 135 0.80 -2.48 15.58
N LEU A 136 0.73 -2.83 16.86
CA LEU A 136 1.86 -3.48 17.53
C LEU A 136 2.02 -4.96 17.20
N ASP A 137 0.99 -5.64 16.68
CA ASP A 137 1.14 -7.00 16.14
C ASP A 137 2.04 -7.05 14.90
N VAL A 138 2.10 -5.94 14.12
CA VAL A 138 3.02 -5.82 12.97
C VAL A 138 4.47 -5.96 13.40
N LEU A 139 4.83 -5.51 14.59
CA LEU A 139 6.19 -5.59 15.13
C LEU A 139 6.71 -7.03 15.27
N ASP A 140 5.84 -8.01 15.49
CA ASP A 140 6.22 -9.43 15.51
C ASP A 140 6.76 -9.92 14.16
N ARG A 141 6.52 -9.17 13.06
CA ARG A 141 6.89 -9.53 11.68
C ARG A 141 7.81 -8.53 10.97
N VAL A 142 8.28 -7.50 11.64
CA VAL A 142 9.20 -6.51 11.03
C VAL A 142 10.51 -7.16 10.57
N GLU A 143 11.11 -8.03 11.40
CA GLU A 143 12.30 -8.79 11.02
C GLU A 143 12.05 -9.73 9.83
N TYR A 144 10.87 -10.34 9.76
CA TYR A 144 10.44 -11.20 8.65
C TYR A 144 10.36 -10.41 7.33
N LEU A 145 9.74 -9.23 7.34
CA LEU A 145 9.64 -8.37 6.14
C LEU A 145 11.02 -7.91 5.67
N ALA A 146 11.89 -7.52 6.59
CA ALA A 146 13.27 -7.14 6.28
C ALA A 146 14.06 -8.31 5.68
N ASP A 147 13.93 -9.55 6.23
CA ASP A 147 14.58 -10.75 5.71
C ASP A 147 14.02 -11.17 4.33
N LEU A 148 12.72 -11.03 4.11
CA LEU A 148 12.09 -11.21 2.81
C LEU A 148 12.73 -10.31 1.75
N GLY A 149 13.22 -9.13 2.16
CA GLY A 149 13.91 -8.18 1.30
C GLY A 149 13.01 -7.09 0.72
N VAL A 150 11.73 -7.01 1.10
CA VAL A 150 10.89 -5.84 0.81
C VAL A 150 11.44 -4.63 1.59
N ASN A 151 11.24 -3.43 1.08
CA ASN A 151 11.75 -2.20 1.67
C ASN A 151 10.71 -1.09 1.76
N ALA A 152 9.45 -1.41 1.50
CA ALA A 152 8.30 -0.56 1.78
C ALA A 152 7.11 -1.43 2.20
N ILE A 153 6.31 -0.94 3.13
CA ILE A 153 5.02 -1.51 3.52
C ILE A 153 3.90 -0.55 3.14
N GLU A 154 2.78 -1.12 2.69
CA GLU A 154 1.57 -0.38 2.34
C GLU A 154 0.39 -0.98 3.10
N PRO A 155 0.14 -0.56 4.37
CA PRO A 155 -1.07 -0.94 5.07
C PRO A 155 -2.29 -0.34 4.35
N LEU A 156 -3.38 -1.13 4.22
CA LEU A 156 -4.69 -0.61 3.81
C LEU A 156 -5.14 0.49 4.76
N PRO A 157 -6.16 1.32 4.42
CA PRO A 157 -6.46 2.54 5.16
C PRO A 157 -6.59 2.32 6.67
N ILE A 158 -5.95 3.20 7.43
CA ILE A 158 -5.77 3.07 8.88
C ILE A 158 -6.50 4.15 9.68
N VAL A 159 -7.32 4.95 9.04
CA VAL A 159 -8.09 5.99 9.72
C VAL A 159 -9.37 5.42 10.32
N GLU A 160 -9.87 6.09 11.38
CA GLU A 160 -11.06 5.66 12.11
C GLU A 160 -12.28 5.47 11.21
N TYR A 161 -13.00 4.37 11.41
CA TYR A 161 -14.26 4.04 10.74
C TYR A 161 -15.32 3.56 11.75
N SER A 162 -16.61 3.73 11.41
CA SER A 162 -17.73 3.53 12.35
C SER A 162 -18.13 2.06 12.57
N THR A 163 -17.55 1.11 11.84
CA THR A 163 -17.87 -0.32 11.91
C THR A 163 -16.78 -1.08 12.67
N PRO A 164 -17.10 -2.17 13.40
CA PRO A 164 -16.10 -2.91 14.16
C PRO A 164 -15.09 -3.67 13.28
N ARG A 165 -15.28 -3.66 11.97
CA ARG A 165 -14.40 -4.28 10.96
C ARG A 165 -14.62 -3.66 9.61
N SER A 166 -13.55 -3.41 8.91
CA SER A 166 -13.55 -2.83 7.57
C SER A 166 -12.21 -3.05 6.90
N MET A 167 -12.21 -3.02 5.58
CA MET A 167 -10.98 -2.85 4.80
C MET A 167 -10.33 -1.47 5.02
N GLY A 168 -11.05 -0.52 5.65
CA GLY A 168 -10.61 0.85 5.88
C GLY A 168 -11.14 1.88 4.87
N TYR A 169 -11.82 1.45 3.79
CA TYR A 169 -12.30 2.39 2.74
C TYR A 169 -13.62 3.11 3.10
N ASN A 170 -14.03 3.06 4.34
CA ASN A 170 -15.19 3.78 4.87
C ASN A 170 -14.81 4.71 6.05
N GLY A 171 -13.67 5.38 5.95
CA GLY A 171 -13.17 6.28 6.98
C GLY A 171 -14.16 7.38 7.35
N SER A 172 -14.33 7.63 8.66
CA SER A 172 -15.19 8.67 9.22
C SER A 172 -14.41 9.87 9.75
N ASP A 173 -13.26 9.66 10.36
CA ASP A 173 -12.44 10.68 11.02
C ASP A 173 -10.99 10.59 10.49
N LEU A 174 -10.68 11.37 9.46
CA LEU A 174 -9.45 11.20 8.66
C LEU A 174 -8.15 11.49 9.42
N PHE A 175 -8.20 12.25 10.53
CA PHE A 175 -7.02 12.61 11.32
C PHE A 175 -6.79 11.68 12.52
N SER A 176 -7.72 10.77 12.80
CA SER A 176 -7.60 9.80 13.88
C SER A 176 -7.24 8.42 13.33
N PRO A 177 -6.16 7.77 13.79
CA PRO A 177 -5.92 6.36 13.51
C PRO A 177 -7.03 5.47 14.06
N GLU A 178 -7.26 4.32 13.42
CA GLU A 178 -8.26 3.33 13.81
C GLU A 178 -8.02 2.77 15.21
N MET A 179 -8.96 2.97 16.09
CA MET A 179 -8.84 2.62 17.51
C MET A 179 -8.88 1.11 17.76
N ASP A 180 -9.58 0.33 16.92
CA ASP A 180 -9.61 -1.13 17.03
C ASP A 180 -8.24 -1.76 16.69
N TYR A 181 -7.33 -0.99 16.04
CA TYR A 181 -5.95 -1.39 15.81
C TYR A 181 -5.01 -1.04 16.97
N GLU A 182 -5.53 -0.54 18.07
CA GLU A 182 -4.75 -0.26 19.27
C GLU A 182 -4.76 -1.46 20.23
N VAL A 183 -3.64 -1.65 20.91
CA VAL A 183 -3.52 -2.63 22.00
C VAL A 183 -4.05 -2.00 23.28
N ALA A 184 -4.96 -2.68 23.95
CA ALA A 184 -5.48 -2.24 25.22
C ALA A 184 -4.39 -2.18 26.33
N ASP A 185 -4.55 -1.27 27.28
CA ASP A 185 -3.54 -0.98 28.31
C ASP A 185 -3.08 -2.24 29.08
N ASN A 186 -3.99 -3.16 29.37
CA ASN A 186 -3.67 -4.40 30.09
C ASN A 186 -2.85 -5.43 29.28
N GLU A 187 -2.69 -5.24 27.96
CA GLU A 187 -1.91 -6.11 27.08
C GLU A 187 -0.57 -5.47 26.64
N LEU A 188 -0.31 -4.20 26.97
CA LEU A 188 0.84 -3.43 26.48
C LEU A 188 2.21 -3.97 26.89
N ASP A 189 2.34 -4.60 28.05
CA ASP A 189 3.66 -4.99 28.58
C ASP A 189 4.41 -5.97 27.66
N ARG A 190 3.70 -6.89 27.01
CA ARG A 190 4.27 -7.79 26.01
C ARG A 190 4.85 -7.01 24.83
N TYR A 191 4.11 -6.06 24.32
CA TYR A 191 4.50 -5.27 23.15
C TYR A 191 5.61 -4.26 23.47
N LEU A 192 5.62 -3.73 24.69
CA LEU A 192 6.72 -2.90 25.17
C LEU A 192 8.04 -3.69 25.18
N VAL A 193 8.00 -4.95 25.67
CA VAL A 193 9.18 -5.83 25.64
C VAL A 193 9.62 -6.10 24.19
N LEU A 194 8.68 -6.37 23.28
CA LEU A 194 8.96 -6.61 21.85
C LEU A 194 9.56 -5.36 21.18
N ALA A 195 8.90 -4.20 21.31
CA ALA A 195 9.36 -2.95 20.72
C ALA A 195 10.78 -2.59 21.21
N ASN A 196 11.01 -2.68 22.52
CA ASN A 196 12.31 -2.36 23.11
C ASN A 196 13.40 -3.39 22.73
N ARG A 197 13.07 -4.66 22.51
CA ARG A 197 13.98 -5.64 21.92
C ARG A 197 14.41 -5.23 20.50
N LEU A 198 13.44 -4.86 19.66
CA LEU A 198 13.69 -4.45 18.27
C LEU A 198 14.53 -3.18 18.20
N LEU A 199 14.22 -2.17 19.03
CA LEU A 199 14.99 -0.93 19.14
C LEU A 199 16.43 -1.19 19.62
N ALA A 200 16.59 -2.02 20.68
CA ALA A 200 17.92 -2.37 21.21
C ALA A 200 18.81 -3.06 20.16
N GLN A 201 18.26 -3.92 19.30
CA GLN A 201 19.00 -4.55 18.19
C GLN A 201 19.55 -3.52 17.18
N LYS A 202 18.91 -2.36 17.10
CA LYS A 202 19.32 -1.24 16.24
C LYS A 202 20.09 -0.15 16.99
N GLY A 203 20.40 -0.37 18.28
CA GLY A 203 21.15 0.59 19.10
C GLY A 203 20.34 1.83 19.50
N LYS A 204 19.02 1.74 19.47
CA LYS A 204 18.08 2.82 19.79
C LYS A 204 17.63 2.76 21.25
N GLN A 205 17.10 3.88 21.77
CA GLN A 205 16.65 3.98 23.16
C GLN A 205 15.30 3.26 23.36
N PRO A 206 15.04 2.73 24.55
CA PRO A 206 13.77 2.07 24.84
C PRO A 206 12.63 3.09 24.96
N LEU A 207 11.45 2.69 24.50
CA LEU A 207 10.20 3.41 24.73
C LEU A 207 9.71 3.20 26.18
N ALA A 208 9.08 4.22 26.75
CA ALA A 208 8.39 4.11 28.03
C ALA A 208 6.99 3.49 27.84
N ARG A 209 6.50 2.78 28.86
CA ARG A 209 5.13 2.24 28.84
C ARG A 209 4.08 3.36 28.67
N SER A 210 4.29 4.50 29.32
CA SER A 210 3.40 5.67 29.20
C SER A 210 3.31 6.21 27.78
N THR A 211 4.35 6.05 26.95
CA THR A 211 4.33 6.44 25.53
C THR A 211 3.34 5.57 24.76
N LEU A 212 3.40 4.24 24.92
CA LEU A 212 2.52 3.30 24.20
C LEU A 212 1.09 3.25 24.79
N ALA A 213 0.89 3.73 26.03
CA ALA A 213 -0.43 3.85 26.63
C ALA A 213 -1.30 4.95 25.98
N ILE A 214 -0.70 5.84 25.19
CA ILE A 214 -1.40 6.74 24.29
C ILE A 214 -1.59 6.00 22.97
N GLY A 215 -2.84 5.61 22.63
CA GLY A 215 -3.13 4.68 21.53
C GLY A 215 -2.55 5.10 20.19
N ILE A 216 -2.70 6.36 19.79
CA ILE A 216 -2.13 6.90 18.54
C ILE A 216 -0.60 6.76 18.44
N ASN A 217 0.10 6.67 19.57
CA ASN A 217 1.55 6.45 19.58
C ASN A 217 1.94 5.02 19.19
N GLN A 218 1.01 4.07 19.19
CA GLN A 218 1.27 2.70 18.77
C GLN A 218 1.51 2.64 17.25
N LEU A 219 0.78 3.43 16.46
CA LEU A 219 1.06 3.60 15.04
C LEU A 219 2.41 4.28 14.82
N LYS A 220 2.72 5.35 15.59
CA LYS A 220 4.03 6.03 15.54
C LYS A 220 5.18 5.06 15.86
N ALA A 221 5.00 4.22 16.90
CA ALA A 221 6.01 3.20 17.25
C ALA A 221 6.19 2.14 16.15
N MET A 222 5.11 1.73 15.47
CA MET A 222 5.20 0.84 14.32
C MET A 222 6.04 1.48 13.20
N ILE A 223 5.78 2.74 12.87
CA ILE A 223 6.49 3.45 11.80
C ILE A 223 7.98 3.65 12.15
N ASP A 224 8.28 4.18 13.34
CA ASP A 224 9.66 4.40 13.82
C ASP A 224 10.50 3.10 13.77
N ILE A 225 9.93 2.00 14.25
CA ILE A 225 10.60 0.70 14.21
C ILE A 225 10.75 0.19 12.77
N CYS A 226 9.75 0.34 11.90
CA CYS A 226 9.84 -0.02 10.48
C CYS A 226 11.02 0.71 9.80
N HIS A 227 11.20 2.01 10.05
CA HIS A 227 12.32 2.80 9.53
C HIS A 227 13.67 2.21 9.97
N HIS A 228 13.81 1.82 11.23
CA HIS A 228 15.05 1.19 11.71
C HIS A 228 15.36 -0.16 11.09
N TYR A 229 14.35 -0.83 10.54
CA TYR A 229 14.50 -2.09 9.79
C TYR A 229 14.59 -1.91 8.28
N GLY A 230 14.64 -0.65 7.80
CA GLY A 230 14.78 -0.33 6.38
C GLY A 230 13.50 -0.46 5.58
N LEU A 231 12.35 -0.29 6.23
CA LEU A 231 11.01 -0.36 5.65
C LEU A 231 10.40 1.04 5.62
N ALA A 232 10.20 1.59 4.43
CA ALA A 232 9.39 2.78 4.22
C ALA A 232 7.89 2.48 4.49
N VAL A 233 7.13 3.46 4.96
CA VAL A 233 5.71 3.30 5.26
C VAL A 233 4.90 4.18 4.32
N ILE A 234 4.07 3.55 3.47
CA ILE A 234 3.19 4.19 2.48
C ILE A 234 1.75 3.98 2.95
N LEU A 235 1.05 5.04 3.35
CA LEU A 235 -0.34 4.91 3.80
C LEU A 235 -1.30 4.88 2.60
N ASP A 236 -2.26 3.95 2.64
CA ASP A 236 -3.41 3.99 1.74
C ASP A 236 -4.43 5.00 2.27
N VAL A 237 -4.84 5.98 1.47
CA VAL A 237 -5.73 7.08 1.87
C VAL A 237 -6.90 7.22 0.91
N VAL A 238 -8.09 7.47 1.50
CA VAL A 238 -9.36 7.59 0.77
C VAL A 238 -9.76 9.06 0.74
N TYR A 239 -9.45 9.76 -0.35
CA TYR A 239 -9.79 11.19 -0.52
C TYR A 239 -10.87 11.42 -1.58
N ASN A 240 -11.33 10.38 -2.25
CA ASN A 240 -12.42 10.47 -3.23
C ASN A 240 -13.79 10.61 -2.53
N HIS A 241 -14.02 9.89 -1.43
CA HIS A 241 -15.27 9.88 -0.68
C HIS A 241 -15.05 9.76 0.83
N ALA A 242 -16.12 9.98 1.61
CA ALA A 242 -16.19 9.66 3.02
C ALA A 242 -17.16 8.50 3.26
N SER A 243 -17.16 7.94 4.47
CA SER A 243 -18.10 6.87 4.84
C SER A 243 -19.55 7.24 4.54
N GLY A 244 -20.31 6.30 3.99
CA GLY A 244 -21.74 6.44 3.82
C GLY A 244 -22.51 6.61 5.14
N ASP A 245 -21.95 6.11 6.24
CA ASP A 245 -22.54 6.18 7.59
C ASP A 245 -22.56 7.59 8.17
N VAL A 246 -21.76 8.52 7.63
CA VAL A 246 -21.81 9.93 8.02
C VAL A 246 -23.07 10.66 7.53
N ARG A 247 -23.88 10.00 6.70
CA ARG A 247 -25.15 10.56 6.22
C ARG A 247 -26.21 10.58 7.29
N GLY A 248 -26.92 11.68 7.35
CA GLY A 248 -28.13 11.76 8.18
C GLY A 248 -27.86 11.75 9.69
N GLN A 249 -26.63 11.62 10.12
CA GLN A 249 -26.28 11.71 11.54
C GLN A 249 -26.19 13.18 11.95
N PRO A 250 -27.02 13.65 12.89
CA PRO A 250 -26.96 15.05 13.36
C PRO A 250 -25.58 15.44 13.88
N GLU A 251 -24.83 14.44 14.31
CA GLU A 251 -23.51 14.58 14.93
C GLU A 251 -22.34 14.40 13.96
N SER A 252 -22.64 14.11 12.67
CA SER A 252 -21.59 13.96 11.67
C SER A 252 -20.69 15.20 11.60
N ILE A 253 -19.39 14.97 11.58
CA ILE A 253 -18.35 16.01 11.53
C ILE A 253 -18.45 16.86 10.25
N TYR A 254 -19.06 16.35 9.18
CA TYR A 254 -19.13 17.00 7.87
C TYR A 254 -20.41 17.83 7.65
N PHE A 255 -21.34 17.83 8.60
CA PHE A 255 -22.63 18.52 8.48
C PHE A 255 -22.82 19.57 9.55
N PHE A 256 -21.80 20.39 9.82
CA PHE A 256 -21.76 21.32 10.92
C PHE A 256 -22.95 22.28 10.98
N ASP A 257 -23.41 22.76 9.85
CA ASP A 257 -24.32 23.88 9.79
C ASP A 257 -25.53 23.65 8.87
N ARG A 258 -25.78 22.38 8.49
CA ARG A 258 -26.97 22.08 7.68
C ARG A 258 -28.26 22.19 8.48
N ALA A 259 -29.35 22.53 7.80
CA ALA A 259 -30.66 22.53 8.39
C ALA A 259 -31.14 21.09 8.71
N ALA A 260 -31.94 20.93 9.77
CA ALA A 260 -32.53 19.63 10.12
C ALA A 260 -33.38 19.08 8.95
N GLY A 261 -33.18 17.79 8.63
CA GLY A 261 -33.91 17.12 7.55
C GLY A 261 -33.42 17.42 6.13
N THR A 262 -32.34 18.17 5.96
CA THR A 262 -31.72 18.41 4.66
C THR A 262 -30.85 17.23 4.20
N ASP A 263 -30.74 17.08 2.89
CA ASP A 263 -29.94 16.08 2.21
C ASP A 263 -28.42 16.36 2.37
N SER A 264 -27.61 15.34 2.12
CA SER A 264 -26.13 15.46 2.04
C SER A 264 -25.68 16.47 0.98
N ASN A 265 -26.46 16.71 -0.06
CA ASN A 265 -26.18 17.70 -1.11
C ASN A 265 -26.19 19.15 -0.59
N ASP A 266 -26.77 19.40 0.59
CA ASP A 266 -26.69 20.70 1.24
C ASP A 266 -25.40 20.91 2.03
N SER A 267 -24.57 19.87 2.17
CA SER A 267 -23.27 19.98 2.79
C SER A 267 -22.28 20.73 1.88
N LEU A 268 -21.42 21.54 2.50
CA LEU A 268 -20.31 22.19 1.80
C LEU A 268 -19.11 21.25 1.62
N TYR A 269 -19.09 20.11 2.29
CA TYR A 269 -18.03 19.10 2.18
C TYR A 269 -18.20 18.15 1.01
N PHE A 270 -19.42 17.94 0.52
CA PHE A 270 -19.73 16.92 -0.49
C PHE A 270 -20.42 17.53 -1.71
N THR A 271 -20.22 16.92 -2.87
CA THR A 271 -20.76 17.39 -4.15
C THR A 271 -21.69 16.38 -4.81
N ASP A 272 -21.41 15.11 -4.61
CA ASP A 272 -22.12 14.01 -5.28
C ASP A 272 -22.05 12.76 -4.39
N GLN A 273 -22.54 11.66 -4.90
CA GLN A 273 -22.48 10.37 -4.27
C GLN A 273 -21.95 9.35 -5.25
N ASP A 274 -20.88 8.67 -4.87
CA ASP A 274 -20.46 7.44 -5.47
C ASP A 274 -21.20 6.24 -4.80
N HIS A 275 -21.07 5.05 -5.39
CA HIS A 275 -21.56 3.79 -4.83
C HIS A 275 -20.95 3.46 -3.47
N THR A 276 -19.79 4.04 -3.15
CA THR A 276 -19.05 3.84 -1.90
C THR A 276 -19.38 4.85 -0.81
N GLY A 277 -19.79 6.07 -1.17
CA GLY A 277 -20.11 7.12 -0.21
C GLY A 277 -20.27 8.50 -0.83
N PRO A 278 -20.44 9.56 0.01
CA PRO A 278 -20.50 10.94 -0.46
C PRO A 278 -19.11 11.40 -0.91
N VAL A 279 -19.03 11.87 -2.16
CA VAL A 279 -17.79 12.37 -2.80
C VAL A 279 -17.46 13.77 -2.29
N PHE A 280 -16.19 14.00 -1.92
CA PHE A 280 -15.75 15.30 -1.45
C PHE A 280 -15.91 16.42 -2.49
N ALA A 281 -16.25 17.63 -2.02
CA ALA A 281 -16.51 18.80 -2.85
C ALA A 281 -15.21 19.46 -3.33
N PHE A 282 -14.53 18.90 -4.32
CA PHE A 282 -13.27 19.41 -4.84
C PHE A 282 -13.38 20.82 -5.45
N TRP A 283 -14.58 21.29 -5.82
CA TRP A 283 -14.83 22.67 -6.19
C TRP A 283 -14.63 23.63 -5.01
N ASN A 284 -14.77 23.17 -3.77
CA ASN A 284 -14.62 23.96 -2.56
C ASN A 284 -13.15 23.97 -2.09
N ARG A 285 -12.57 25.17 -2.03
CA ARG A 285 -11.18 25.36 -1.63
C ARG A 285 -10.90 24.87 -0.20
N ASP A 286 -11.83 25.09 0.72
CA ASP A 286 -11.64 24.71 2.13
C ASP A 286 -11.65 23.17 2.30
N VAL A 287 -12.42 22.45 1.47
CA VAL A 287 -12.40 20.97 1.44
C VAL A 287 -11.10 20.45 0.84
N ARG A 288 -10.62 21.04 -0.28
CA ARG A 288 -9.29 20.69 -0.80
C ARG A 288 -8.20 20.92 0.23
N GLN A 289 -8.25 22.05 0.95
CA GLN A 289 -7.28 22.35 2.01
C GLN A 289 -7.34 21.35 3.16
N PHE A 290 -8.55 20.93 3.57
CA PHE A 290 -8.74 19.89 4.59
C PHE A 290 -8.02 18.58 4.24
N LEU A 291 -8.16 18.12 2.99
CA LEU A 291 -7.51 16.89 2.52
C LEU A 291 -5.98 17.06 2.38
N VAL A 292 -5.52 18.22 1.91
CA VAL A 292 -4.07 18.53 1.87
C VAL A 292 -3.48 18.62 3.28
N ASP A 293 -4.20 19.22 4.23
CA ASP A 293 -3.78 19.29 5.63
C ASP A 293 -3.68 17.89 6.25
N ASN A 294 -4.56 16.97 5.85
CA ASN A 294 -4.51 15.58 6.32
C ASN A 294 -3.26 14.84 5.83
N ALA A 295 -2.93 14.95 4.53
CA ALA A 295 -1.69 14.35 4.02
C ALA A 295 -0.45 14.94 4.71
N ARG A 296 -0.39 16.27 4.87
CA ARG A 296 0.70 16.93 5.60
C ARG A 296 0.81 16.46 7.05
N PHE A 297 -0.33 16.29 7.72
CA PHE A 297 -0.39 15.80 9.10
C PHE A 297 0.30 14.44 9.25
N PHE A 298 0.05 13.49 8.34
CA PHE A 298 0.70 12.19 8.40
C PHE A 298 2.20 12.26 8.06
N VAL A 299 2.62 13.17 7.17
CA VAL A 299 4.06 13.40 6.93
C VAL A 299 4.72 14.04 8.16
N ASP A 300 4.12 15.10 8.73
CA ASP A 300 4.73 15.90 9.80
C ASP A 300 4.70 15.20 11.17
N GLU A 301 3.59 14.53 11.51
CA GLU A 301 3.39 13.95 12.85
C GLU A 301 3.59 12.44 12.93
N TYR A 302 3.53 11.74 11.79
CA TYR A 302 3.70 10.28 11.72
C TYR A 302 4.90 9.85 10.88
N HIS A 303 5.65 10.77 10.30
CA HIS A 303 6.85 10.51 9.49
C HIS A 303 6.63 9.49 8.37
N VAL A 304 5.44 9.47 7.75
CA VAL A 304 5.17 8.53 6.65
C VAL A 304 5.95 8.91 5.40
N ASP A 305 6.42 7.91 4.65
CA ASP A 305 7.25 8.09 3.45
C ASP A 305 6.43 8.27 2.17
N GLY A 306 5.13 8.08 2.24
CA GLY A 306 4.30 8.25 1.06
C GLY A 306 2.84 7.85 1.25
N PHE A 307 2.12 7.95 0.14
CA PHE A 307 0.70 7.63 0.09
C PHE A 307 0.32 6.88 -1.19
N ARG A 308 -0.61 5.95 -1.07
CA ARG A 308 -1.43 5.46 -2.18
C ARG A 308 -2.81 6.10 -2.07
N TYR A 309 -3.25 6.77 -3.11
CA TYR A 309 -4.55 7.45 -3.16
C TYR A 309 -5.57 6.58 -3.87
N ASP A 310 -6.64 6.25 -3.13
CA ASP A 310 -7.75 5.43 -3.60
C ASP A 310 -8.54 6.15 -4.70
N GLN A 311 -8.90 5.41 -5.74
CA GLN A 311 -9.81 5.82 -6.82
C GLN A 311 -9.59 7.26 -7.33
N VAL A 312 -8.37 7.62 -7.68
CA VAL A 312 -8.05 8.94 -8.26
C VAL A 312 -8.87 9.23 -9.52
N THR A 313 -9.32 8.20 -10.23
CA THR A 313 -10.25 8.31 -11.36
C THR A 313 -11.57 9.00 -10.95
N VAL A 314 -12.10 8.67 -9.76
CA VAL A 314 -13.32 9.31 -9.24
C VAL A 314 -13.06 10.78 -8.90
N ILE A 315 -11.89 11.09 -8.34
CA ILE A 315 -11.48 12.47 -8.06
C ILE A 315 -11.40 13.28 -9.35
N ASP A 316 -10.76 12.75 -10.41
CA ASP A 316 -10.59 13.41 -11.70
C ASP A 316 -11.93 13.71 -12.38
N GLN A 317 -12.90 12.80 -12.28
CA GLN A 317 -14.21 12.95 -12.90
C GLN A 317 -15.08 14.08 -12.27
N GLN A 318 -14.63 14.68 -11.16
CA GLN A 318 -15.44 15.65 -10.44
C GLN A 318 -15.32 17.08 -11.00
N ASN A 319 -16.51 17.73 -11.17
CA ASN A 319 -16.67 19.18 -11.34
C ASN A 319 -15.69 19.86 -12.32
N ALA A 320 -15.71 19.47 -13.60
CA ALA A 320 -15.00 20.17 -14.68
C ALA A 320 -13.52 20.47 -14.38
N GLY A 321 -12.81 19.50 -13.81
CA GLY A 321 -11.36 19.56 -13.56
C GLY A 321 -10.96 20.05 -12.16
N SER A 322 -11.90 20.27 -11.25
CA SER A 322 -11.57 20.66 -9.88
C SER A 322 -10.87 19.54 -9.10
N GLY A 323 -11.20 18.27 -9.38
CA GLY A 323 -10.50 17.12 -8.83
C GLY A 323 -9.06 17.01 -9.33
N TRP A 324 -8.84 17.25 -10.63
CA TRP A 324 -7.48 17.32 -11.19
C TRP A 324 -6.63 18.42 -10.56
N LEU A 325 -7.22 19.61 -10.39
CA LEU A 325 -6.57 20.73 -9.70
C LEU A 325 -6.22 20.36 -8.25
N PHE A 326 -7.10 19.64 -7.55
CA PHE A 326 -6.80 19.13 -6.22
C PHE A 326 -5.57 18.21 -6.24
N CYS A 327 -5.51 17.24 -7.16
CA CYS A 327 -4.35 16.36 -7.28
C CYS A 327 -3.06 17.14 -7.53
N GLN A 328 -3.10 18.17 -8.39
CA GLN A 328 -1.95 19.04 -8.66
C GLN A 328 -1.50 19.84 -7.42
N ASP A 329 -2.44 20.40 -6.68
CA ASP A 329 -2.16 21.20 -5.47
C ASP A 329 -1.61 20.31 -4.35
N LEU A 330 -2.17 19.10 -4.16
CA LEU A 330 -1.73 18.10 -3.22
C LEU A 330 -0.28 17.66 -3.48
N ASN A 331 0.00 17.18 -4.70
CA ASN A 331 1.34 16.72 -5.08
C ASN A 331 2.38 17.86 -5.02
N ALA A 332 2.03 19.06 -5.46
CA ALA A 332 2.94 20.20 -5.37
C ALA A 332 3.24 20.60 -3.92
N THR A 333 2.26 20.51 -3.03
CA THR A 333 2.43 20.84 -1.60
C THR A 333 3.35 19.82 -0.92
N LEU A 334 3.09 18.52 -1.09
CA LEU A 334 3.90 17.47 -0.48
C LEU A 334 5.33 17.48 -1.04
N ASN A 335 5.51 17.60 -2.35
CA ASN A 335 6.84 17.71 -2.96
C ASN A 335 7.64 18.94 -2.50
N SER A 336 6.94 20.03 -2.16
CA SER A 336 7.59 21.23 -1.61
C SER A 336 8.00 21.05 -0.14
N GLN A 337 7.26 20.22 0.59
CA GLN A 337 7.52 19.90 2.00
C GLN A 337 8.65 18.88 2.11
N ASP A 338 8.52 17.74 1.43
CA ASP A 338 9.51 16.69 1.33
C ASP A 338 9.48 16.01 -0.05
N PRO A 339 10.48 16.26 -0.92
CA PRO A 339 10.55 15.63 -2.24
C PRO A 339 10.71 14.10 -2.23
N SER A 340 11.04 13.49 -1.10
CA SER A 340 11.14 12.05 -0.95
C SER A 340 9.80 11.36 -0.69
N THR A 341 8.74 12.14 -0.38
CA THR A 341 7.39 11.60 -0.15
C THR A 341 6.83 11.01 -1.45
N LEU A 342 6.63 9.68 -1.48
CA LEU A 342 6.10 8.98 -2.65
C LEU A 342 4.57 9.10 -2.72
N ASN A 343 4.05 9.63 -3.83
CA ASN A 343 2.60 9.70 -4.09
C ASN A 343 2.23 8.74 -5.23
N ILE A 344 1.40 7.74 -4.93
CA ILE A 344 0.94 6.69 -5.85
C ILE A 344 -0.54 6.89 -6.12
N ALA A 345 -0.95 6.93 -7.38
CA ALA A 345 -2.36 6.98 -7.75
C ALA A 345 -2.91 5.57 -8.04
N GLU A 346 -4.06 5.24 -7.49
CA GLU A 346 -4.90 4.25 -8.13
C GLU A 346 -5.74 4.96 -9.19
N TYR A 347 -5.37 4.79 -10.45
CA TYR A 347 -6.10 5.35 -11.59
C TYR A 347 -6.48 4.23 -12.56
N TRP A 348 -7.76 4.10 -12.87
CA TRP A 348 -8.26 2.99 -13.68
C TRP A 348 -7.95 3.20 -15.15
N GLY A 349 -7.18 2.28 -15.70
CA GLY A 349 -6.62 2.35 -17.04
C GLY A 349 -5.29 3.11 -17.10
N PRO A 350 -4.48 2.85 -18.12
CA PRO A 350 -3.18 3.50 -18.28
C PRO A 350 -3.37 4.96 -18.75
N GLU A 351 -3.25 5.92 -17.83
CA GLU A 351 -3.30 7.35 -18.13
C GLU A 351 -1.97 8.02 -17.75
N PRO A 352 -1.07 8.23 -18.73
CA PRO A 352 0.24 8.84 -18.46
C PRO A 352 0.18 10.25 -17.87
N ALA A 353 -0.91 11.00 -18.08
CA ALA A 353 -1.06 12.36 -17.52
C ALA A 353 -1.07 12.34 -15.99
N VAL A 354 -1.49 11.24 -15.36
CA VAL A 354 -1.50 11.09 -13.89
C VAL A 354 -0.10 11.28 -13.30
N VAL A 355 0.94 10.76 -13.97
CA VAL A 355 2.34 10.81 -13.50
C VAL A 355 3.18 11.89 -14.17
N ARG A 356 2.59 12.73 -15.05
CA ARG A 356 3.27 13.91 -15.61
C ARG A 356 3.28 15.05 -14.62
N SER A 357 4.27 15.91 -14.76
CA SER A 357 4.37 17.13 -13.95
C SER A 357 3.22 18.09 -14.24
N ARG A 358 2.96 19.01 -13.29
CA ARG A 358 1.98 20.10 -13.48
C ARG A 358 2.31 20.96 -14.69
N GLN A 359 3.60 21.19 -15.00
CA GLN A 359 4.04 21.95 -16.16
C GLN A 359 3.66 21.27 -17.47
N GLU A 360 3.51 19.97 -17.48
CA GLU A 360 3.06 19.16 -18.61
C GLU A 360 1.54 18.91 -18.55
N ALA A 361 0.80 19.69 -17.76
CA ALA A 361 -0.63 19.54 -17.49
C ALA A 361 -1.02 18.21 -16.81
N GLY A 362 -0.06 17.52 -16.19
CA GLY A 362 -0.29 16.29 -15.43
C GLY A 362 -0.77 16.53 -14.01
N ALA A 363 -1.20 15.45 -13.34
CA ALA A 363 -1.63 15.48 -11.94
C ALA A 363 -0.47 15.57 -10.94
N GLY A 364 0.74 15.15 -11.34
CA GLY A 364 1.95 15.26 -10.55
C GLY A 364 2.25 14.06 -9.62
N PHE A 365 1.52 12.95 -9.71
CA PHE A 365 1.84 11.75 -8.94
C PHE A 365 3.19 11.17 -9.37
N HIS A 366 3.89 10.51 -8.45
CA HIS A 366 5.15 9.86 -8.75
C HIS A 366 4.95 8.56 -9.51
N ALA A 367 3.96 7.75 -9.10
CA ALA A 367 3.65 6.47 -9.71
C ALA A 367 2.14 6.23 -9.79
N SER A 368 1.74 5.25 -10.58
CA SER A 368 0.35 4.78 -10.67
C SER A 368 0.31 3.26 -10.72
N TRP A 369 -0.74 2.66 -10.20
CA TRP A 369 -1.01 1.24 -10.35
C TRP A 369 -1.15 0.88 -11.84
N HIS A 370 -0.56 -0.24 -12.26
CA HIS A 370 -0.51 -0.66 -13.66
C HIS A 370 -1.26 -1.96 -13.91
N ASP A 371 -2.55 -1.84 -14.13
CA ASP A 371 -3.47 -2.95 -14.39
C ASP A 371 -3.11 -3.77 -15.62
N GLY A 372 -2.44 -3.17 -16.60
CA GLY A 372 -2.12 -3.80 -17.87
C GLY A 372 -1.27 -5.06 -17.70
N LEU A 373 -0.15 -4.97 -16.98
CA LEU A 373 0.71 -6.14 -16.76
C LEU A 373 0.05 -7.16 -15.83
N ARG A 374 -0.65 -6.71 -14.78
CA ARG A 374 -1.46 -7.58 -13.92
C ARG A 374 -2.40 -8.46 -14.74
N ASN A 375 -3.22 -7.85 -15.59
CA ASN A 375 -4.21 -8.54 -16.39
C ASN A 375 -3.55 -9.49 -17.40
N ALA A 376 -2.46 -9.06 -18.03
CA ALA A 376 -1.72 -9.86 -19.01
C ALA A 376 -1.10 -11.13 -18.38
N VAL A 377 -0.43 -10.97 -17.22
CA VAL A 377 0.18 -12.11 -16.50
C VAL A 377 -0.89 -13.06 -15.99
N ARG A 378 -1.95 -12.56 -15.34
CA ARG A 378 -3.08 -13.40 -14.92
C ARG A 378 -3.73 -14.12 -16.09
N GLY A 379 -3.82 -13.45 -17.26
CA GLY A 379 -4.36 -14.02 -18.50
C GLY A 379 -3.56 -15.22 -19.00
N VAL A 380 -2.22 -15.12 -19.10
CA VAL A 380 -1.38 -16.24 -19.58
C VAL A 380 -1.36 -17.40 -18.58
N ILE A 381 -1.41 -17.13 -17.26
CA ILE A 381 -1.53 -18.17 -16.24
C ILE A 381 -2.87 -18.90 -16.35
N ALA A 382 -3.97 -18.17 -16.52
CA ALA A 382 -5.29 -18.77 -16.74
C ALA A 382 -5.34 -19.61 -18.04
N GLN A 383 -4.75 -19.13 -19.13
CA GLN A 383 -4.63 -19.89 -20.37
C GLN A 383 -3.85 -21.19 -20.15
N ALA A 384 -2.69 -21.12 -19.46
CA ALA A 384 -1.88 -22.28 -19.17
C ALA A 384 -2.60 -23.32 -18.28
N SER A 385 -3.57 -22.90 -17.46
CA SER A 385 -4.37 -23.81 -16.62
C SER A 385 -5.19 -24.81 -17.44
N GLY A 386 -5.45 -24.53 -18.72
CA GLY A 386 -6.09 -25.46 -19.65
C GLY A 386 -5.23 -26.67 -20.05
N GLY A 387 -3.99 -26.78 -19.52
CA GLY A 387 -3.15 -27.96 -19.65
C GLY A 387 -2.24 -27.97 -20.91
N ARG A 388 -1.68 -29.13 -21.21
CA ARG A 388 -0.60 -29.29 -22.21
C ARG A 388 -0.95 -28.77 -23.61
N HIS A 389 -2.21 -28.82 -24.00
CA HIS A 389 -2.66 -28.44 -25.34
C HIS A 389 -3.31 -27.06 -25.40
N ALA A 390 -3.36 -26.33 -24.27
CA ALA A 390 -3.92 -25.00 -24.25
C ALA A 390 -3.05 -24.03 -25.07
N SER A 391 -3.68 -23.08 -25.73
CA SER A 391 -2.97 -21.96 -26.36
C SER A 391 -2.58 -20.94 -25.28
N VAL A 392 -1.32 -20.52 -25.26
CA VAL A 392 -0.82 -19.45 -24.42
C VAL A 392 -0.30 -18.33 -25.30
N ASP A 393 -0.88 -17.16 -25.18
CA ASP A 393 -0.50 -15.98 -25.95
C ASP A 393 0.29 -15.00 -25.10
N TRP A 394 1.58 -14.87 -25.35
CA TRP A 394 2.47 -13.97 -24.64
C TRP A 394 2.38 -12.50 -25.10
N GLN A 395 1.71 -12.21 -26.24
CA GLN A 395 1.69 -10.85 -26.77
C GLN A 395 1.17 -9.81 -25.77
N PRO A 396 0.08 -10.06 -25.01
CA PRO A 396 -0.37 -9.11 -23.99
C PRO A 396 0.69 -8.82 -22.92
N VAL A 397 1.47 -9.82 -22.50
CA VAL A 397 2.57 -9.62 -21.55
C VAL A 397 3.67 -8.76 -22.17
N VAL A 398 4.06 -9.03 -23.40
CA VAL A 398 5.07 -8.24 -24.15
C VAL A 398 4.64 -6.77 -24.25
N ASP A 399 3.38 -6.53 -24.60
CA ASP A 399 2.83 -5.17 -24.78
C ASP A 399 2.81 -4.38 -23.45
N GLN A 400 2.73 -5.08 -22.32
CA GLN A 400 2.59 -4.49 -20.99
C GLN A 400 3.85 -4.59 -20.12
N LEU A 401 4.95 -5.20 -20.60
CA LEU A 401 6.21 -5.25 -19.84
C LEU A 401 6.68 -3.86 -19.42
N ARG A 402 6.45 -2.85 -20.23
CA ARG A 402 6.66 -1.45 -19.88
C ARG A 402 5.35 -0.68 -20.03
N ALA A 403 4.96 0.04 -18.99
CA ALA A 403 3.76 0.88 -19.02
C ALA A 403 3.83 1.90 -20.17
N ALA A 404 2.88 1.82 -21.10
CA ALA A 404 2.86 2.62 -22.31
C ALA A 404 2.68 4.12 -21.98
N GLY A 405 3.53 4.98 -22.54
CA GLY A 405 3.47 6.42 -22.35
C GLY A 405 4.06 6.94 -21.04
N PHE A 406 4.44 6.07 -20.10
CA PHE A 406 5.17 6.48 -18.90
C PHE A 406 6.63 6.77 -19.28
N ARG A 407 7.12 7.95 -18.86
CA ARG A 407 8.50 8.38 -19.16
C ARG A 407 9.51 7.43 -18.54
N ASP A 408 9.36 7.18 -17.25
CA ASP A 408 10.24 6.34 -16.45
C ASP A 408 9.49 5.06 -16.06
N ALA A 409 10.12 3.89 -16.16
CA ALA A 409 9.45 2.62 -15.94
C ALA A 409 9.03 2.42 -14.46
N TRP A 410 9.80 2.98 -13.52
CA TRP A 410 9.48 2.91 -12.10
C TRP A 410 8.17 3.61 -11.71
N ARG A 411 7.61 4.47 -12.58
CA ARG A 411 6.31 5.11 -12.34
C ARG A 411 5.11 4.15 -12.38
N ALA A 412 5.34 2.89 -12.72
CA ALA A 412 4.32 1.84 -12.72
C ALA A 412 4.47 0.94 -11.50
N ILE A 413 3.44 0.83 -10.67
CA ILE A 413 3.35 -0.21 -9.64
C ILE A 413 2.91 -1.50 -10.31
N GLN A 414 3.76 -2.53 -10.24
CA GLN A 414 3.55 -3.82 -10.89
C GLN A 414 3.14 -4.89 -9.88
N TYR A 415 2.03 -5.57 -10.11
CA TYR A 415 1.49 -6.58 -9.21
C TYR A 415 0.66 -7.62 -9.96
N VAL A 416 0.35 -8.73 -9.32
CA VAL A 416 -0.59 -9.75 -9.82
C VAL A 416 -1.71 -10.04 -8.82
N GLU A 417 -1.51 -9.67 -7.56
CA GLU A 417 -2.52 -9.71 -6.50
C GLU A 417 -2.53 -8.38 -5.76
N SER A 418 -3.71 -7.96 -5.33
CA SER A 418 -3.97 -6.86 -4.41
C SER A 418 -5.18 -7.20 -3.54
N HIS A 419 -5.47 -6.38 -2.54
CA HIS A 419 -6.67 -6.54 -1.72
C HIS A 419 -7.96 -6.64 -2.56
N ASP A 420 -8.04 -5.92 -3.68
CA ASP A 420 -9.20 -5.96 -4.58
C ASP A 420 -9.25 -7.21 -5.44
N GLU A 421 -8.09 -7.65 -5.99
CA GLU A 421 -8.05 -8.78 -6.91
C GLU A 421 -8.42 -10.11 -6.26
N VAL A 422 -8.14 -10.26 -4.99
CA VAL A 422 -8.30 -11.54 -4.28
C VAL A 422 -9.32 -11.48 -3.15
N TYR A 423 -10.13 -10.42 -3.09
CA TYR A 423 -11.23 -10.33 -2.15
C TYR A 423 -12.28 -11.43 -2.40
N ARG A 424 -13.02 -11.84 -1.35
CA ARG A 424 -13.89 -13.05 -1.31
C ARG A 424 -14.79 -13.26 -2.54
N ASP A 425 -15.35 -12.20 -3.07
CA ASP A 425 -16.33 -12.26 -4.16
C ASP A 425 -15.75 -11.83 -5.52
N ARG A 426 -14.42 -11.59 -5.57
CA ARG A 426 -13.72 -11.17 -6.79
C ARG A 426 -12.85 -12.29 -7.38
N GLY A 427 -11.63 -12.00 -7.77
CA GLY A 427 -10.76 -12.94 -8.45
C GLY A 427 -10.20 -14.07 -7.57
N LEU A 428 -9.52 -15.00 -8.21
CA LEU A 428 -8.80 -16.07 -7.54
C LEU A 428 -7.38 -15.61 -7.19
N ARG A 429 -6.81 -16.13 -6.12
CA ARG A 429 -5.36 -16.11 -5.88
C ARG A 429 -4.64 -16.81 -7.03
N ILE A 430 -3.38 -16.43 -7.29
CA ILE A 430 -2.60 -17.02 -8.39
C ILE A 430 -2.49 -18.55 -8.28
N PRO A 431 -2.27 -19.18 -7.11
CA PRO A 431 -2.27 -20.65 -7.02
C PRO A 431 -3.56 -21.30 -7.53
N SER A 432 -4.71 -20.76 -7.15
CA SER A 432 -6.01 -21.25 -7.61
C SER A 432 -6.25 -20.95 -9.10
N LEU A 433 -5.84 -19.78 -9.59
CA LEU A 433 -5.94 -19.40 -11.00
C LEU A 433 -5.09 -20.33 -11.89
N ALA A 434 -3.91 -20.69 -11.42
CA ALA A 434 -2.95 -21.53 -12.15
C ALA A 434 -3.47 -22.94 -12.46
N VAL A 435 -4.54 -23.38 -11.81
CA VAL A 435 -5.21 -24.68 -12.01
C VAL A 435 -6.72 -24.53 -12.27
N GLY A 436 -7.18 -23.34 -12.65
CA GLY A 436 -8.57 -23.08 -12.97
C GLY A 436 -9.55 -23.33 -11.82
N GLY A 437 -9.12 -23.09 -10.58
CA GLY A 437 -9.90 -23.36 -9.35
C GLY A 437 -9.79 -24.79 -8.83
N GLY A 438 -8.90 -25.61 -9.41
CA GLY A 438 -8.64 -26.99 -8.96
C GLY A 438 -7.73 -27.09 -7.72
N ASP A 439 -7.13 -28.27 -7.52
CA ASP A 439 -6.22 -28.53 -6.42
C ASP A 439 -4.93 -27.69 -6.52
N THR A 440 -4.74 -26.81 -5.55
CA THR A 440 -3.58 -25.89 -5.49
C THR A 440 -2.30 -26.57 -5.02
N ARG A 441 -2.35 -27.80 -4.51
CA ARG A 441 -1.17 -28.54 -4.04
C ARG A 441 -0.51 -29.38 -5.12
N VAL A 442 -0.99 -29.31 -6.37
CA VAL A 442 -0.35 -29.98 -7.51
C VAL A 442 0.80 -29.15 -8.06
N TRP A 443 1.78 -29.83 -8.65
CA TRP A 443 2.96 -29.21 -9.26
C TRP A 443 2.64 -28.06 -10.24
N TYR A 444 1.59 -28.21 -11.03
CA TYR A 444 1.17 -27.19 -12.02
C TYR A 444 0.78 -25.86 -11.35
N ALA A 445 0.17 -25.90 -10.18
CA ALA A 445 -0.21 -24.71 -9.45
C ALA A 445 1.04 -23.98 -8.91
N THR A 446 1.95 -24.69 -8.27
CA THR A 446 3.18 -24.11 -7.69
C THR A 446 4.12 -23.58 -8.77
N SER A 447 4.38 -24.36 -9.82
CA SER A 447 5.29 -23.99 -10.89
C SER A 447 4.82 -22.75 -11.68
N ARG A 448 3.53 -22.70 -12.05
CA ARG A 448 2.95 -21.52 -12.73
C ARG A 448 2.88 -20.30 -11.83
N SER A 449 2.64 -20.48 -10.53
CA SER A 449 2.68 -19.38 -9.55
C SER A 449 4.09 -18.77 -9.46
N ARG A 450 5.13 -19.60 -9.50
CA ARG A 450 6.52 -19.11 -9.60
C ARG A 450 6.75 -18.30 -10.87
N VAL A 451 6.20 -18.71 -12.01
CA VAL A 451 6.30 -17.93 -13.26
C VAL A 451 5.63 -16.56 -13.10
N ALA A 452 4.41 -16.52 -12.56
CA ALA A 452 3.68 -15.25 -12.35
C ALA A 452 4.46 -14.27 -11.47
N MET A 453 4.94 -14.73 -10.31
CA MET A 453 5.74 -13.93 -9.38
C MET A 453 7.06 -13.45 -10.03
N SER A 454 7.74 -14.34 -10.77
CA SER A 454 8.99 -14.00 -11.43
C SER A 454 8.81 -12.92 -12.52
N LEU A 455 7.72 -12.94 -13.26
CA LEU A 455 7.43 -11.92 -14.26
C LEU A 455 7.31 -10.53 -13.63
N ILE A 456 6.62 -10.41 -12.49
CA ILE A 456 6.47 -9.12 -11.80
C ILE A 456 7.81 -8.64 -11.22
N LEU A 457 8.54 -9.50 -10.53
CA LEU A 457 9.80 -9.12 -9.89
C LEU A 457 10.96 -8.89 -10.87
N THR A 458 10.85 -9.38 -12.12
CA THR A 458 11.84 -9.12 -13.17
C THR A 458 11.41 -8.06 -14.19
N ALA A 459 10.14 -7.69 -14.23
CA ALA A 459 9.65 -6.56 -15.04
C ALA A 459 10.20 -5.22 -14.56
N PRO A 460 10.27 -4.18 -15.42
CA PRO A 460 10.49 -2.81 -14.97
C PRO A 460 9.28 -2.30 -14.18
N GLY A 461 9.50 -1.31 -13.31
CA GLY A 461 8.49 -0.77 -12.41
C GLY A 461 8.77 -1.08 -10.96
N ILE A 462 7.91 -0.61 -10.07
CA ILE A 462 7.95 -0.91 -8.63
C ILE A 462 7.08 -2.14 -8.38
N PRO A 463 7.65 -3.30 -7.99
CA PRO A 463 6.84 -4.47 -7.69
C PRO A 463 6.13 -4.32 -6.35
N MET A 464 4.87 -4.78 -6.31
CA MET A 464 4.06 -4.89 -5.10
C MET A 464 3.61 -6.33 -4.89
N LEU A 465 3.76 -6.83 -3.67
CA LEU A 465 3.27 -8.12 -3.20
C LEU A 465 2.08 -7.88 -2.25
N PHE A 466 1.03 -8.65 -2.39
CA PHE A 466 -0.07 -8.66 -1.43
C PHE A 466 0.14 -9.73 -0.36
N MET A 467 -0.22 -9.44 0.88
CA MET A 467 -0.04 -10.33 2.04
C MET A 467 -0.40 -11.79 1.76
N GLY A 468 0.51 -12.69 2.11
CA GLY A 468 0.38 -14.13 1.90
C GLY A 468 0.82 -14.61 0.52
N GLN A 469 0.97 -13.73 -0.47
CA GLN A 469 1.43 -14.09 -1.80
C GLN A 469 2.85 -14.68 -1.75
N GLU A 470 3.68 -14.16 -0.87
CA GLU A 470 5.08 -14.58 -0.67
C GLU A 470 5.22 -15.98 -0.06
N ILE A 471 4.17 -16.47 0.59
CA ILE A 471 4.13 -17.80 1.22
C ILE A 471 3.15 -18.76 0.53
N TYR A 472 2.74 -18.48 -0.70
CA TYR A 472 1.81 -19.34 -1.44
C TYR A 472 0.40 -19.42 -0.85
N GLU A 473 -0.14 -18.34 -0.28
CA GLU A 473 -1.53 -18.33 0.18
C GLU A 473 -2.48 -18.55 -1.01
N ASP A 474 -3.36 -19.52 -0.90
CA ASP A 474 -4.29 -19.92 -1.98
C ASP A 474 -5.76 -19.56 -1.69
N LYS A 475 -6.05 -19.15 -0.44
CA LYS A 475 -7.39 -18.71 -0.06
C LYS A 475 -7.62 -17.26 -0.44
N ARG A 476 -8.84 -16.95 -0.87
CA ARG A 476 -9.28 -15.55 -1.01
C ARG A 476 -9.21 -14.83 0.32
N TRP A 477 -9.00 -13.53 0.25
CA TRP A 477 -8.95 -12.67 1.43
C TRP A 477 -10.32 -12.06 1.75
N ALA A 478 -10.54 -11.72 3.02
CA ALA A 478 -11.65 -10.92 3.52
C ALA A 478 -11.27 -10.20 4.81
N ASP A 479 -11.96 -9.12 5.11
CA ASP A 479 -11.76 -8.25 6.27
C ASP A 479 -12.51 -8.70 7.53
N ASP A 480 -13.48 -9.59 7.42
CA ASP A 480 -14.33 -10.04 8.51
C ASP A 480 -13.70 -11.16 9.35
N VAL A 481 -13.12 -10.80 10.45
CA VAL A 481 -12.27 -11.66 11.30
C VAL A 481 -12.95 -12.76 12.12
N PRO A 482 -14.20 -12.70 12.66
CA PRO A 482 -14.58 -13.67 13.69
C PRO A 482 -14.72 -15.11 13.25
N ASN A 483 -14.86 -15.39 11.99
CA ASN A 483 -15.18 -16.75 11.51
C ASN A 483 -14.04 -17.37 10.68
N HIS A 484 -12.78 -16.90 10.76
CA HIS A 484 -11.95 -16.90 9.59
C HIS A 484 -10.57 -17.49 9.68
N ARG A 485 -10.41 -18.64 10.30
CA ARG A 485 -9.33 -19.54 9.91
C ARG A 485 -9.29 -19.78 8.38
N GLY A 486 -10.41 -19.50 7.69
CA GLY A 486 -10.54 -19.62 6.23
C GLY A 486 -10.04 -18.43 5.42
N THR A 487 -9.87 -17.25 6.00
CA THR A 487 -9.49 -16.00 5.28
C THR A 487 -8.21 -15.34 5.81
N LEU A 488 -7.82 -15.61 7.07
CA LEU A 488 -6.54 -15.16 7.61
C LEU A 488 -5.37 -15.81 6.88
N VAL A 489 -4.27 -15.11 6.78
CA VAL A 489 -3.01 -15.66 6.25
C VAL A 489 -2.60 -16.88 7.09
N TYR A 490 -2.29 -18.00 6.42
CA TYR A 490 -1.97 -19.27 7.08
C TYR A 490 -0.49 -19.33 7.49
N TRP A 491 -0.11 -18.54 8.49
CA TRP A 491 1.26 -18.46 8.97
C TRP A 491 1.86 -19.78 9.48
N ASP A 492 1.04 -20.66 10.05
CA ASP A 492 1.50 -21.97 10.52
C ASP A 492 2.04 -22.84 9.37
N GLY A 493 1.65 -22.54 8.13
CA GLY A 493 2.15 -23.18 6.94
C GLY A 493 3.66 -23.02 6.75
N LEU A 494 4.25 -21.93 7.21
CA LEU A 494 5.70 -21.76 7.18
C LEU A 494 6.48 -22.76 8.06
N ALA A 495 5.81 -23.42 8.99
CA ALA A 495 6.42 -24.47 9.82
C ALA A 495 5.98 -25.89 9.43
N THR A 496 4.84 -26.04 8.73
CA THR A 496 4.17 -27.34 8.57
C THR A 496 3.88 -27.73 7.12
N ASP A 497 3.78 -26.75 6.20
CA ASP A 497 3.46 -27.00 4.78
C ASP A 497 4.71 -26.79 3.92
N LYS A 498 5.25 -27.89 3.39
CA LYS A 498 6.47 -27.86 2.60
C LYS A 498 6.35 -26.97 1.36
N THR A 499 5.20 -26.95 0.72
CA THR A 499 4.95 -26.09 -0.46
C THR A 499 5.09 -24.61 -0.08
N MET A 500 4.55 -24.20 1.07
CA MET A 500 4.65 -22.82 1.56
C MET A 500 6.08 -22.45 1.94
N ILE A 501 6.79 -23.37 2.60
CA ILE A 501 8.21 -23.20 2.98
C ILE A 501 9.07 -23.01 1.74
N ASP A 502 8.92 -23.88 0.73
CA ASP A 502 9.68 -23.81 -0.52
C ASP A 502 9.34 -22.55 -1.31
N PHE A 503 8.06 -22.15 -1.34
CA PHE A 503 7.63 -20.95 -2.06
C PHE A 503 8.09 -19.66 -1.37
N HIS A 504 8.06 -19.60 -0.04
CA HIS A 504 8.63 -18.49 0.71
C HIS A 504 10.12 -18.30 0.40
N ARG A 505 10.88 -19.40 0.40
CA ARG A 505 12.28 -19.36 0.02
C ARG A 505 12.49 -18.87 -1.40
N PHE A 506 11.69 -19.36 -2.36
CA PHE A 506 11.68 -18.90 -3.75
C PHE A 506 11.44 -17.39 -3.82
N THR A 507 10.39 -16.88 -3.16
CA THR A 507 10.04 -15.46 -3.19
C THR A 507 11.15 -14.60 -2.61
N ARG A 508 11.70 -14.99 -1.45
CA ARG A 508 12.80 -14.28 -0.80
C ARG A 508 14.03 -14.18 -1.72
N GLU A 509 14.46 -15.29 -2.29
CA GLU A 509 15.64 -15.31 -3.17
C GLU A 509 15.40 -14.52 -4.46
N LEU A 510 14.18 -14.52 -4.99
CA LEU A 510 13.79 -13.72 -6.15
C LEU A 510 13.77 -12.20 -5.84
N VAL A 511 13.27 -11.80 -4.67
CA VAL A 511 13.32 -10.40 -4.19
C VAL A 511 14.78 -9.94 -4.05
N TRP A 512 15.62 -10.76 -3.42
CA TRP A 512 17.05 -10.46 -3.29
C TRP A 512 17.79 -10.46 -4.63
N LEU A 513 17.40 -11.30 -5.60
CA LEU A 513 17.91 -11.25 -6.97
C LEU A 513 17.68 -9.86 -7.58
N ARG A 514 16.45 -9.31 -7.46
CA ARG A 514 16.15 -7.97 -7.94
C ARG A 514 17.02 -6.91 -7.27
N ARG A 515 17.23 -7.00 -5.98
CA ARG A 515 18.07 -6.05 -5.22
C ARG A 515 19.55 -6.12 -5.61
N LYS A 516 20.06 -7.29 -5.94
CA LYS A 516 21.48 -7.51 -6.32
C LYS A 516 21.81 -7.10 -7.75
N HIS A 517 20.83 -7.17 -8.66
CA HIS A 517 21.05 -6.89 -10.08
C HIS A 517 20.43 -5.54 -10.48
N PRO A 518 21.24 -4.48 -10.66
CA PRO A 518 20.74 -3.15 -11.05
C PRO A 518 19.88 -3.17 -12.31
N ALA A 519 20.19 -4.04 -13.26
CA ALA A 519 19.41 -4.19 -14.50
C ALA A 519 17.93 -4.48 -14.24
N LEU A 520 17.58 -5.20 -13.17
CA LEU A 520 16.18 -5.51 -12.82
C LEU A 520 15.43 -4.31 -12.23
N ARG A 521 16.18 -3.32 -11.71
CA ARG A 521 15.65 -2.04 -11.19
C ARG A 521 15.73 -0.91 -12.21
N GLY A 522 16.44 -1.14 -13.32
CA GLY A 522 16.69 -0.14 -14.37
C GLY A 522 15.51 0.03 -15.32
N GLU A 523 15.66 0.99 -16.23
CA GLU A 523 14.66 1.40 -17.22
C GLU A 523 14.61 0.47 -18.45
N GLY A 524 15.75 -0.17 -18.79
CA GLY A 524 15.88 -0.92 -20.02
C GLY A 524 15.09 -2.22 -20.01
N VAL A 525 14.22 -2.39 -21.00
CA VAL A 525 13.53 -3.66 -21.27
C VAL A 525 13.34 -3.83 -22.77
N ARG A 526 13.55 -5.04 -23.26
CA ARG A 526 13.28 -5.42 -24.65
C ARG A 526 12.95 -6.90 -24.73
N THR A 527 11.83 -7.24 -25.35
CA THR A 527 11.55 -8.61 -25.77
C THR A 527 12.52 -8.98 -26.89
N ILE A 528 13.24 -10.08 -26.75
CA ILE A 528 14.23 -10.57 -27.70
C ILE A 528 13.82 -11.88 -28.36
N SER A 529 12.88 -12.62 -27.75
CA SER A 529 12.18 -13.75 -28.40
C SER A 529 10.83 -13.96 -27.72
N MET A 530 9.82 -14.30 -28.51
CA MET A 530 8.50 -14.69 -28.04
C MET A 530 7.95 -15.78 -28.96
N GLU A 531 7.64 -16.92 -28.40
CA GLU A 531 7.12 -18.06 -29.15
C GLU A 531 5.94 -18.69 -28.42
N ASN A 532 4.73 -18.52 -28.95
CA ASN A 532 3.51 -19.02 -28.35
C ASN A 532 3.37 -20.55 -28.39
N LEU A 533 3.95 -21.21 -29.40
CA LEU A 533 3.84 -22.67 -29.56
C LEU A 533 4.69 -23.42 -28.50
N PRO A 534 6.00 -23.12 -28.32
CA PRO A 534 6.77 -23.66 -27.19
C PRO A 534 6.45 -22.95 -25.86
N ARG A 535 5.62 -21.90 -25.86
CA ARG A 535 5.21 -21.10 -24.70
C ARG A 535 6.38 -20.48 -23.96
N VAL A 536 7.33 -19.90 -24.71
CA VAL A 536 8.53 -19.27 -24.15
C VAL A 536 8.57 -17.79 -24.50
N LEU A 537 8.83 -16.98 -23.48
CA LEU A 537 9.11 -15.55 -23.59
C LEU A 537 10.54 -15.27 -23.11
N VAL A 538 11.32 -14.53 -23.90
CA VAL A 538 12.67 -14.10 -23.53
C VAL A 538 12.77 -12.58 -23.65
N PHE A 539 13.20 -11.93 -22.58
CA PHE A 539 13.41 -10.48 -22.59
C PHE A 539 14.71 -10.09 -21.88
N GLN A 540 15.31 -9.01 -22.35
CA GLN A 540 16.52 -8.40 -21.80
C GLN A 540 16.16 -7.26 -20.87
N ARG A 541 16.91 -7.12 -19.79
CA ARG A 541 16.91 -5.98 -18.87
C ARG A 541 18.30 -5.38 -18.79
N TRP A 542 18.40 -4.05 -18.72
CA TRP A 542 19.69 -3.36 -18.60
C TRP A 542 19.53 -2.00 -17.92
N VAL A 543 20.67 -1.46 -17.46
CA VAL A 543 20.85 -0.04 -17.13
C VAL A 543 21.86 0.51 -18.12
N GLU A 544 21.56 1.67 -18.71
CA GLU A 544 22.39 2.27 -19.73
C GLU A 544 23.83 2.52 -19.22
N GLY A 545 24.81 2.10 -20.00
CA GLY A 545 26.24 2.32 -19.72
C GLY A 545 26.88 1.43 -18.66
N ILE A 546 26.14 0.58 -17.95
CA ILE A 546 26.70 -0.26 -16.87
C ILE A 546 27.21 -1.62 -17.37
N GLY A 547 26.64 -2.17 -18.44
CA GLY A 547 27.06 -3.46 -19.02
C GLY A 547 26.76 -4.69 -18.15
N ARG A 548 25.89 -4.56 -17.15
CA ARG A 548 25.41 -5.64 -16.26
C ARG A 548 24.06 -6.16 -16.70
N ASP A 549 23.93 -6.49 -17.97
CA ASP A 549 22.67 -6.95 -18.57
C ASP A 549 22.19 -8.27 -17.97
N VAL A 550 20.87 -8.41 -17.95
CA VAL A 550 20.17 -9.62 -17.51
C VAL A 550 19.25 -10.08 -18.65
N VAL A 551 19.19 -11.39 -18.87
CA VAL A 551 18.23 -12.04 -19.78
C VAL A 551 17.34 -12.96 -18.98
N VAL A 552 16.03 -12.74 -19.07
CA VAL A 552 14.99 -13.51 -18.39
C VAL A 552 14.34 -14.42 -19.42
N VAL A 553 14.24 -15.71 -19.11
CA VAL A 553 13.56 -16.74 -19.92
C VAL A 553 12.40 -17.28 -19.11
N ALA A 554 11.17 -17.03 -19.53
CA ALA A 554 9.95 -17.53 -18.89
C ALA A 554 9.29 -18.58 -19.78
N SER A 555 8.91 -19.71 -19.18
CA SER A 555 8.26 -20.83 -19.86
C SER A 555 6.97 -21.24 -19.16
N LEU A 556 5.91 -21.41 -19.93
CA LEU A 556 4.66 -22.07 -19.52
C LEU A 556 4.46 -23.40 -20.30
N ASN A 557 5.55 -23.96 -20.83
CA ASN A 557 5.55 -25.32 -21.37
C ASN A 557 5.54 -26.35 -20.24
N GLU A 558 4.74 -27.37 -20.37
CA GLU A 558 4.66 -28.46 -19.37
C GLU A 558 5.74 -29.55 -19.56
N SER A 559 6.65 -29.35 -20.49
CA SER A 559 7.78 -30.22 -20.73
C SER A 559 9.06 -29.42 -20.79
N THR A 560 10.15 -29.96 -20.28
CA THR A 560 11.49 -29.37 -20.42
C THR A 560 11.88 -29.31 -21.89
N LEU A 561 12.42 -28.18 -22.31
CA LEU A 561 12.94 -27.96 -23.65
C LEU A 561 14.47 -28.05 -23.61
N HIS A 562 15.02 -29.06 -24.24
CA HIS A 562 16.47 -29.23 -24.35
C HIS A 562 17.00 -28.61 -25.65
N ALA A 563 18.21 -28.07 -25.59
CA ALA A 563 18.87 -27.39 -26.72
C ALA A 563 17.99 -26.28 -27.35
N TYR A 564 17.19 -25.60 -26.51
CA TYR A 564 16.38 -24.47 -26.94
C TYR A 564 17.29 -23.26 -27.15
N ARG A 565 17.31 -22.72 -28.37
CA ARG A 565 18.20 -21.63 -28.72
C ARG A 565 17.61 -20.27 -28.40
N ILE A 566 18.32 -19.50 -27.57
CA ILE A 566 17.95 -18.13 -27.20
C ILE A 566 18.92 -17.11 -27.81
N PRO A 567 18.44 -15.91 -28.21
CA PRO A 567 19.32 -14.81 -28.64
C PRO A 567 19.95 -14.15 -27.41
N LEU A 568 21.19 -13.66 -27.59
CA LEU A 568 21.94 -12.97 -26.54
C LEU A 568 22.54 -11.66 -27.07
N PRO A 569 22.52 -10.56 -26.25
CA PRO A 569 23.00 -9.26 -26.70
C PRO A 569 24.54 -9.13 -26.73
N ALA A 570 25.28 -9.97 -25.99
CA ALA A 570 26.71 -9.89 -25.85
C ALA A 570 27.37 -11.29 -25.85
N SER A 571 28.62 -11.34 -26.29
CA SER A 571 29.47 -12.55 -26.28
C SER A 571 29.93 -12.93 -24.85
N GLY A 572 30.50 -14.14 -24.73
CA GLY A 572 31.12 -14.64 -23.50
C GLY A 572 30.16 -15.35 -22.57
N THR A 573 30.54 -15.41 -21.30
CA THR A 573 29.81 -16.16 -20.27
C THR A 573 28.60 -15.38 -19.76
N TRP A 574 27.47 -16.10 -19.63
CA TRP A 574 26.26 -15.66 -18.94
C TRP A 574 25.98 -16.63 -17.80
N PHE A 575 25.98 -16.11 -16.57
CA PHE A 575 25.74 -16.91 -15.38
C PHE A 575 24.24 -17.15 -15.19
N GLU A 576 23.84 -18.40 -14.94
CA GLU A 576 22.49 -18.73 -14.46
C GLU A 576 22.42 -18.35 -12.99
N VAL A 577 21.89 -17.14 -12.72
CA VAL A 577 21.82 -16.57 -11.38
C VAL A 577 20.52 -16.90 -10.65
N PHE A 578 19.55 -17.41 -11.40
CA PHE A 578 18.27 -17.86 -10.85
C PHE A 578 17.62 -18.92 -11.76
N ASN A 579 17.03 -19.93 -11.10
CA ASN A 579 16.27 -20.98 -11.78
C ASN A 579 15.11 -21.41 -10.86
N SER A 580 13.88 -21.12 -11.25
CA SER A 580 12.69 -21.38 -10.42
C SER A 580 12.39 -22.86 -10.20
N ASP A 581 12.93 -23.76 -11.05
CA ASP A 581 12.77 -25.21 -10.91
C ASP A 581 13.49 -25.78 -9.67
N THR A 582 14.50 -25.08 -9.18
CA THR A 582 15.25 -25.43 -7.96
C THR A 582 14.35 -25.56 -6.72
N TYR A 583 13.24 -24.85 -6.66
CA TYR A 583 12.38 -24.73 -5.48
C TYR A 583 11.25 -25.78 -5.43
N GLU A 584 11.28 -26.75 -6.32
CA GLU A 584 10.39 -27.91 -6.23
C GLU A 584 10.94 -28.93 -5.24
N ASN A 585 10.27 -29.11 -4.09
CA ASN A 585 10.77 -29.97 -3.01
C ASN A 585 12.23 -29.68 -2.65
N TRP A 586 12.48 -28.51 -2.14
CA TRP A 586 13.83 -28.05 -1.83
C TRP A 586 14.61 -29.07 -0.94
N VAL A 587 15.74 -29.59 -1.34
CA VAL A 587 16.47 -29.39 -2.59
C VAL A 587 15.88 -30.28 -3.68
N ASN A 588 15.56 -29.76 -4.88
CA ASN A 588 15.03 -30.56 -5.96
C ASN A 588 16.13 -31.46 -6.59
N PRO A 589 16.11 -32.78 -6.38
CA PRO A 589 17.13 -33.66 -6.96
C PRO A 589 16.96 -33.85 -8.47
N ALA A 590 15.79 -33.50 -9.01
CA ALA A 590 15.44 -33.60 -10.43
C ALA A 590 15.50 -32.24 -11.15
N VAL A 591 16.15 -31.21 -10.53
CA VAL A 591 16.26 -29.90 -11.15
C VAL A 591 16.88 -29.98 -12.53
N GLU A 592 16.20 -29.35 -13.49
CA GLU A 592 16.72 -29.14 -14.85
C GLU A 592 17.36 -27.73 -14.91
N GLY A 593 18.48 -27.58 -15.63
CA GLY A 593 19.16 -26.28 -15.71
C GLY A 593 20.41 -26.33 -16.59
N ASN A 594 21.24 -25.29 -16.48
CA ASN A 594 22.37 -25.06 -17.39
C ASN A 594 23.72 -25.12 -16.70
N GLY A 595 23.81 -25.81 -15.56
CA GLY A 595 25.09 -26.01 -14.85
C GLY A 595 25.70 -24.70 -14.31
N GLY A 596 24.88 -23.69 -14.09
CA GLY A 596 25.27 -22.40 -13.51
C GLY A 596 25.84 -21.36 -14.50
N ALA A 597 26.06 -21.72 -15.77
CA ALA A 597 26.46 -20.75 -16.80
C ALA A 597 26.31 -21.30 -18.22
N ILE A 598 26.16 -20.38 -19.18
CA ILE A 598 26.14 -20.66 -20.63
C ILE A 598 27.19 -19.83 -21.33
N GLN A 599 27.62 -20.29 -22.53
CA GLN A 599 28.52 -19.57 -23.41
C GLN A 599 27.79 -19.06 -24.66
N ALA A 600 27.83 -17.75 -24.88
CA ALA A 600 27.28 -17.13 -26.07
C ALA A 600 28.18 -17.41 -27.26
N THR A 601 27.61 -18.00 -28.33
CA THR A 601 28.28 -18.28 -29.60
C THR A 601 27.99 -17.17 -30.62
N SER A 602 28.91 -16.96 -31.58
CA SER A 602 28.79 -15.93 -32.63
C SER A 602 27.76 -16.31 -33.73
N HIS A 603 26.70 -16.98 -33.35
CA HIS A 603 25.57 -17.27 -34.23
C HIS A 603 24.44 -16.32 -33.90
N GLY A 604 24.16 -15.38 -34.79
CA GLY A 604 23.07 -14.40 -34.58
C GLY A 604 21.69 -15.06 -34.59
N LEU A 605 20.78 -14.51 -33.75
CA LEU A 605 19.37 -14.93 -33.69
C LEU A 605 18.49 -13.72 -33.36
N ASN A 606 17.35 -13.61 -34.05
CA ASN A 606 16.34 -12.53 -33.81
C ASN A 606 16.95 -11.11 -33.80
N GLY A 607 17.91 -10.84 -34.71
CA GLY A 607 18.57 -9.53 -34.83
C GLY A 607 19.63 -9.25 -33.76
N LEU A 608 19.92 -10.19 -32.87
CA LEU A 608 21.04 -10.12 -31.94
C LEU A 608 22.25 -10.88 -32.46
N PRO A 609 23.51 -10.43 -32.14
CA PRO A 609 24.72 -11.00 -32.73
C PRO A 609 25.13 -12.36 -32.19
N PHE A 610 24.59 -12.74 -31.00
CA PHE A 610 24.97 -13.97 -30.30
C PHE A 610 23.75 -14.80 -29.93
N SER A 611 23.97 -16.09 -29.67
CA SER A 611 22.96 -17.02 -29.15
C SER A 611 23.61 -18.12 -28.32
N ALA A 612 22.78 -18.85 -27.57
CA ALA A 612 23.18 -20.07 -26.85
C ALA A 612 22.05 -21.10 -26.90
N ASP A 613 22.41 -22.37 -26.90
CA ASP A 613 21.47 -23.46 -26.65
C ASP A 613 21.38 -23.70 -25.16
N ILE A 614 20.16 -23.74 -24.62
CA ILE A 614 19.89 -23.88 -23.20
C ILE A 614 18.88 -24.99 -22.90
N THR A 615 18.87 -25.45 -21.67
CA THR A 615 17.75 -26.22 -21.11
C THR A 615 16.78 -25.27 -20.46
N VAL A 616 15.51 -25.29 -20.87
CA VAL A 616 14.41 -24.53 -20.27
C VAL A 616 13.51 -25.51 -19.52
N PRO A 617 13.52 -25.55 -18.20
CA PRO A 617 12.64 -26.44 -17.43
C PRO A 617 11.16 -26.16 -17.68
N ALA A 618 10.33 -27.14 -17.43
CA ALA A 618 8.88 -27.00 -17.56
C ALA A 618 8.32 -25.98 -16.55
N ASN A 619 7.38 -25.12 -16.99
CA ASN A 619 6.75 -24.09 -16.16
C ASN A 619 7.76 -23.35 -15.26
N SER A 620 8.78 -22.72 -15.86
CA SER A 620 9.90 -22.15 -15.12
C SER A 620 10.27 -20.74 -15.56
N VAL A 621 11.06 -20.08 -14.73
CA VAL A 621 11.81 -18.87 -15.08
C VAL A 621 13.28 -19.08 -14.78
N ILE A 622 14.12 -18.80 -15.77
CA ILE A 622 15.57 -18.74 -15.60
C ILE A 622 16.03 -17.31 -15.83
N VAL A 623 17.01 -16.89 -15.05
CA VAL A 623 17.64 -15.58 -15.21
C VAL A 623 19.13 -15.75 -15.44
N PHE A 624 19.59 -15.25 -16.59
CA PHE A 624 21.01 -15.18 -16.94
C PHE A 624 21.52 -13.76 -16.78
N ALA A 625 22.69 -13.59 -16.17
CA ALA A 625 23.31 -12.30 -15.95
C ALA A 625 24.78 -12.29 -16.37
N ARG A 626 25.34 -11.09 -16.63
CA ARG A 626 26.76 -10.91 -16.95
C ARG A 626 27.69 -11.11 -15.74
N ASP A 627 27.15 -11.00 -14.54
CA ASP A 627 27.81 -11.22 -13.27
C ASP A 627 26.90 -11.95 -12.29
N LYS A 628 27.47 -12.41 -11.16
CA LYS A 628 26.70 -13.19 -10.16
C LYS A 628 25.89 -12.33 -9.19
N GLY A 629 25.96 -11.01 -9.33
CA GLY A 629 25.38 -10.06 -8.40
C GLY A 629 26.27 -9.82 -7.16
N ASP A 630 26.23 -8.60 -6.64
CA ASP A 630 26.98 -8.18 -5.45
C ASP A 630 26.14 -8.34 -4.18
#